data_10a40c821da35b3c90a9051fcbd06c71
#
_entry.id   10a40c821da35b3c90a9051fcbd06c71
#
_cell.length_a   1.000
_cell.length_b   1.000
_cell.length_c   1.000
_cell.angle_alpha   90.00
_cell.angle_beta   90.00
_cell.angle_gamma   90.00
#
_symmetry.space_group_name_H-M   'P 1'
#
loop_
_entity.id
_entity.type
_entity.pdbx_description
1 polymer ?
#
loop_
_entity_poly.entity_id
_entity_poly.type
_entity_poly.pdbx_seq_one_letter_code
_entity_poly.pdbx_strand_id
1 'polypeptide(L)'
;MFELWDRRNDQVKKFSGGMKRRLEIARGFLHTPRILFLDEPTLGLDPQSRNQLWSIVKKVNEAEQVTVFLTTHYMDEADRVAHRIGVIDHGKLVTQGTPAAIKEQTGTQTLEDAFLKLTGSTIRDESAGSLDQMRQFARAWGGGRR
;
A
#
# COMPACT_ATOMS: atom_id res chain seq x y z
N MET A 1 9.17 -15.21 -11.85
CA MET A 1 8.92 -13.83 -11.43
C MET A 1 8.01 -13.77 -10.20
N PHE A 2 6.76 -14.28 -10.22
CA PHE A 2 5.79 -14.15 -9.11
C PHE A 2 5.85 -15.30 -8.09
N GLU A 3 6.70 -16.30 -8.30
CA GLU A 3 6.92 -17.45 -7.40
C GLU A 3 5.63 -18.22 -7.05
N LEU A 4 4.74 -18.40 -8.03
CA LEU A 4 3.47 -19.11 -7.88
C LEU A 4 3.39 -20.36 -8.78
N TRP A 5 4.45 -20.66 -9.57
CA TRP A 5 4.42 -21.73 -10.57
C TRP A 5 4.16 -23.11 -9.96
N ASP A 6 4.79 -23.41 -8.83
CA ASP A 6 4.63 -24.70 -8.14
C ASP A 6 3.21 -24.91 -7.59
N ARG A 7 2.47 -23.83 -7.45
CA ARG A 7 1.08 -23.82 -6.94
C ARG A 7 0.05 -23.57 -8.05
N ARG A 8 0.43 -23.63 -9.33
CA ARG A 8 -0.42 -23.31 -10.49
C ARG A 8 -1.68 -24.16 -10.62
N ASN A 9 -1.67 -25.37 -10.07
CA ASN A 9 -2.81 -26.30 -10.08
C ASN A 9 -3.66 -26.21 -8.81
N ASP A 10 -3.26 -25.39 -7.84
CA ASP A 10 -3.99 -25.26 -6.59
C ASP A 10 -5.14 -24.27 -6.73
N GLN A 11 -6.19 -24.53 -5.98
CA GLN A 11 -7.33 -23.60 -5.91
C GLN A 11 -6.90 -22.31 -5.18
N VAL A 12 -7.23 -21.14 -5.74
CA VAL A 12 -6.88 -19.83 -5.18
C VAL A 12 -7.41 -19.65 -3.74
N LYS A 13 -8.51 -20.30 -3.38
CA LYS A 13 -9.04 -20.27 -2.00
C LYS A 13 -8.05 -20.83 -0.95
N LYS A 14 -7.12 -21.69 -1.37
CA LYS A 14 -6.07 -22.29 -0.51
C LYS A 14 -4.81 -21.43 -0.41
N PHE A 15 -4.74 -20.32 -1.16
CA PHE A 15 -3.58 -19.43 -1.15
C PHE A 15 -3.54 -18.62 0.14
N SER A 16 -2.33 -18.39 0.67
CA SER A 16 -2.09 -17.41 1.73
C SER A 16 -2.40 -15.99 1.26
N GLY A 17 -2.51 -15.02 2.19
CA GLY A 17 -2.69 -13.61 1.85
C GLY A 17 -1.62 -13.10 0.88
N GLY A 18 -0.35 -13.37 1.18
CA GLY A 18 0.76 -12.99 0.30
C GLY A 18 0.72 -13.65 -1.07
N MET A 19 0.31 -14.93 -1.17
CA MET A 19 0.13 -15.60 -2.46
C MET A 19 -0.99 -14.97 -3.27
N LYS A 20 -2.12 -14.65 -2.64
CA LYS A 20 -3.23 -13.95 -3.31
C LYS A 20 -2.80 -12.60 -3.83
N ARG A 21 -2.07 -11.83 -3.02
CA ARG A 21 -1.58 -10.50 -3.43
C ARG A 21 -0.61 -10.58 -4.60
N ARG A 22 0.31 -11.55 -4.60
CA ARG A 22 1.20 -11.81 -5.74
C ARG A 22 0.44 -12.22 -7.00
N LEU A 23 -0.63 -12.99 -6.87
CA LEU A 23 -1.49 -13.37 -8.00
C LEU A 23 -2.25 -12.15 -8.56
N GLU A 24 -2.72 -11.24 -7.71
CA GLU A 24 -3.37 -10.00 -8.13
C GLU A 24 -2.43 -9.12 -8.96
N ILE A 25 -1.19 -8.95 -8.50
CA ILE A 25 -0.18 -8.19 -9.24
C ILE A 25 0.15 -8.90 -10.56
N ALA A 26 0.35 -10.23 -10.55
CA ALA A 26 0.60 -11.01 -11.76
C ALA A 26 -0.53 -10.84 -12.79
N ARG A 27 -1.79 -10.82 -12.33
CA ARG A 27 -2.95 -10.58 -13.20
C ARG A 27 -2.93 -9.18 -13.81
N GLY A 28 -2.57 -8.15 -13.03
CA GLY A 28 -2.41 -6.78 -13.52
C GLY A 28 -1.34 -6.67 -14.60
N PHE A 29 -0.39 -7.61 -14.60
CA PHE A 29 0.73 -7.65 -15.53
C PHE A 29 0.46 -8.38 -16.84
N LEU A 30 -0.64 -9.13 -16.96
CA LEU A 30 -0.96 -9.93 -18.16
C LEU A 30 -1.02 -9.12 -19.46
N HIS A 31 -1.30 -7.84 -19.37
CA HIS A 31 -1.44 -6.93 -20.51
C HIS A 31 -0.21 -6.02 -20.70
N THR A 32 0.93 -6.34 -20.08
CA THR A 32 2.14 -5.53 -20.15
C THR A 32 1.87 -4.02 -20.01
N PRO A 33 1.28 -3.57 -18.90
CA PRO A 33 0.87 -2.17 -18.75
C PRO A 33 2.09 -1.25 -18.66
N ARG A 34 1.98 -0.03 -19.15
CA ARG A 34 3.01 1.01 -18.93
C ARG A 34 2.96 1.59 -17.52
N ILE A 35 1.79 1.54 -16.88
CA ILE A 35 1.56 2.02 -15.49
C ILE A 35 0.77 0.96 -14.76
N LEU A 36 1.25 0.56 -13.60
CA LEU A 36 0.57 -0.35 -12.66
C LEU A 36 0.17 0.41 -11.41
N PHE A 37 -1.12 0.40 -11.08
CA PHE A 37 -1.66 0.98 -9.85
C PHE A 37 -1.81 -0.08 -8.78
N LEU A 38 -1.25 0.18 -7.60
CA LEU A 38 -1.32 -0.70 -6.43
C LEU A 38 -1.86 0.10 -5.24
N ASP A 39 -3.05 -0.26 -4.78
CA ASP A 39 -3.64 0.35 -3.60
C ASP A 39 -3.33 -0.50 -2.37
N GLU A 40 -2.60 0.09 -1.40
CA GLU A 40 -2.18 -0.54 -0.15
C GLU A 40 -1.66 -1.98 -0.33
N PRO A 41 -0.62 -2.22 -1.18
CA PRO A 41 -0.30 -3.57 -1.64
C PRO A 41 0.17 -4.51 -0.53
N THR A 42 0.63 -4.00 0.60
CA THR A 42 1.17 -4.78 1.72
C THR A 42 0.25 -4.85 2.93
N LEU A 43 -0.92 -4.22 2.85
CA LEU A 43 -1.87 -4.19 3.96
C LEU A 43 -2.27 -5.61 4.40
N GLY A 44 -2.13 -5.89 5.70
CA GLY A 44 -2.49 -7.17 6.29
C GLY A 44 -1.51 -8.32 6.00
N LEU A 45 -0.36 -8.05 5.37
CA LEU A 45 0.68 -9.04 5.14
C LEU A 45 1.66 -9.09 6.33
N ASP A 46 2.17 -10.29 6.61
CA ASP A 46 3.31 -10.49 7.51
C ASP A 46 4.61 -9.90 6.92
N PRO A 47 5.64 -9.62 7.75
CA PRO A 47 6.87 -8.98 7.29
C PRO A 47 7.60 -9.73 6.18
N GLN A 48 7.57 -11.08 6.20
CA GLN A 48 8.22 -11.89 5.17
C GLN A 48 7.50 -11.74 3.83
N SER A 49 6.16 -11.83 3.83
CA SER A 49 5.32 -11.64 2.65
C SER A 49 5.45 -10.23 2.06
N ARG A 50 5.57 -9.19 2.91
CA ARG A 50 5.83 -7.80 2.47
C ARG A 50 7.16 -7.70 1.72
N ASN A 51 8.25 -8.19 2.32
CA ASN A 51 9.57 -8.14 1.68
C ASN A 51 9.61 -8.88 0.35
N GLN A 52 8.95 -10.03 0.28
CA GLN A 52 8.83 -10.81 -0.95
C GLN A 52 8.04 -10.04 -2.02
N LEU A 53 6.93 -9.40 -1.63
CA LEU A 53 6.13 -8.57 -2.53
C LEU A 53 6.94 -7.42 -3.12
N TRP A 54 7.65 -6.66 -2.29
CA TRP A 54 8.49 -5.55 -2.74
C TRP A 54 9.63 -5.99 -3.65
N SER A 55 10.23 -7.16 -3.38
CA SER A 55 11.22 -7.76 -4.29
C SER A 55 10.63 -8.04 -5.69
N ILE A 56 9.39 -8.54 -5.74
CA ILE A 56 8.70 -8.81 -7.00
C ILE A 56 8.37 -7.49 -7.73
N VAL A 57 7.81 -6.50 -7.03
CA VAL A 57 7.47 -5.19 -7.61
C VAL A 57 8.71 -4.52 -8.18
N LYS A 58 9.82 -4.56 -7.46
CA LYS A 58 11.11 -4.02 -7.93
C LYS A 58 11.60 -4.72 -9.20
N LYS A 59 11.60 -6.05 -9.20
CA LYS A 59 12.00 -6.84 -10.39
C LYS A 59 11.15 -6.52 -11.60
N VAL A 60 9.85 -6.35 -11.40
CA VAL A 60 8.90 -6.00 -12.45
C VAL A 60 9.17 -4.59 -12.99
N ASN A 61 9.35 -3.61 -12.11
CA ASN A 61 9.68 -2.24 -12.49
C ASN A 61 10.98 -2.16 -13.31
N GLU A 62 12.03 -2.86 -12.87
CA GLU A 62 13.34 -2.84 -13.52
C GLU A 62 13.36 -3.62 -14.86
N ALA A 63 12.77 -4.82 -14.89
CA ALA A 63 12.82 -5.68 -16.08
C ALA A 63 11.90 -5.20 -17.20
N GLU A 64 10.71 -4.73 -16.84
CA GLU A 64 9.66 -4.38 -17.80
C GLU A 64 9.50 -2.86 -17.99
N GLN A 65 10.30 -2.06 -17.29
CA GLN A 65 10.26 -0.57 -17.33
C GLN A 65 8.85 -0.01 -17.06
N VAL A 66 8.10 -0.68 -16.19
CA VAL A 66 6.73 -0.30 -15.82
C VAL A 66 6.77 0.74 -14.71
N THR A 67 6.06 1.84 -14.88
CA THR A 67 5.84 2.79 -13.79
C THR A 67 4.86 2.18 -12.78
N VAL A 68 5.30 2.03 -11.53
CA VAL A 68 4.43 1.58 -10.45
C VAL A 68 3.96 2.80 -9.66
N PHE A 69 2.66 3.03 -9.65
CA PHE A 69 2.00 4.01 -8.80
C PHE A 69 1.33 3.28 -7.64
N LEU A 70 1.72 3.60 -6.42
CA LEU A 70 1.20 2.91 -5.23
C LEU A 70 0.73 3.88 -4.16
N THR A 71 -0.25 3.44 -3.36
CA THR A 71 -0.61 4.08 -2.10
C THR A 71 -0.10 3.26 -0.94
N THR A 72 0.28 3.91 0.14
CA THR A 72 0.61 3.25 1.42
C THR A 72 0.54 4.25 2.56
N HIS A 73 0.23 3.78 3.74
CA HIS A 73 0.36 4.52 5.00
C HIS A 73 1.59 4.05 5.82
N TYR A 74 2.38 3.12 5.30
CA TYR A 74 3.63 2.67 5.91
C TYR A 74 4.79 3.53 5.41
N MET A 75 5.21 4.50 6.23
CA MET A 75 6.23 5.48 5.85
C MET A 75 7.61 4.84 5.64
N ASP A 76 7.94 3.80 6.41
CA ASP A 76 9.16 3.01 6.25
C ASP A 76 9.21 2.28 4.91
N GLU A 77 8.08 1.76 4.44
CA GLU A 77 7.98 1.16 3.12
C GLU A 77 8.16 2.20 2.02
N ALA A 78 7.44 3.33 2.12
CA ALA A 78 7.55 4.43 1.17
C ALA A 78 8.99 4.96 1.07
N ASP A 79 9.67 5.15 2.21
CA ASP A 79 11.07 5.60 2.25
C ASP A 79 12.03 4.63 1.54
N ARG A 80 11.74 3.32 1.64
CA ARG A 80 12.60 2.25 1.09
C ARG A 80 12.37 1.98 -0.39
N VAL A 81 11.13 2.06 -0.86
CA VAL A 81 10.78 1.55 -2.20
C VAL A 81 10.44 2.63 -3.21
N ALA A 82 10.02 3.82 -2.77
CA ALA A 82 9.58 4.86 -3.68
C ALA A 82 10.72 5.70 -4.22
N HIS A 83 10.74 5.96 -5.53
CA HIS A 83 11.64 6.94 -6.15
C HIS A 83 11.13 8.37 -5.92
N ARG A 84 9.81 8.55 -5.92
CA ARG A 84 9.13 9.81 -5.64
C ARG A 84 7.91 9.55 -4.77
N ILE A 85 7.61 10.49 -3.90
CA ILE A 85 6.49 10.46 -2.97
C ILE A 85 5.65 11.72 -3.16
N GLY A 86 4.33 11.58 -3.13
CA GLY A 86 3.39 12.66 -2.94
C GLY A 86 2.70 12.49 -1.59
N VAL A 87 2.76 13.49 -0.73
CA VAL A 87 2.02 13.52 0.53
C VAL A 87 0.67 14.16 0.28
N ILE A 88 -0.40 13.42 0.58
CA ILE A 88 -1.78 13.89 0.43
C ILE A 88 -2.40 14.04 1.82
N ASP A 89 -2.98 15.20 2.09
CA ASP A 89 -3.76 15.46 3.28
C ASP A 89 -5.05 16.20 2.91
N HIS A 90 -6.18 15.79 3.46
CA HIS A 90 -7.51 16.33 3.17
C HIS A 90 -7.80 16.51 1.66
N GLY A 91 -7.38 15.52 0.85
CA GLY A 91 -7.59 15.53 -0.62
C GLY A 91 -6.70 16.51 -1.38
N LYS A 92 -5.71 17.11 -0.73
CA LYS A 92 -4.75 18.04 -1.35
C LYS A 92 -3.34 17.46 -1.34
N LEU A 93 -2.61 17.66 -2.43
CA LEU A 93 -1.19 17.34 -2.49
C LEU A 93 -0.42 18.41 -1.69
N VAL A 94 0.12 18.03 -0.53
CA VAL A 94 0.84 18.92 0.38
C VAL A 94 2.28 19.14 -0.10
N THR A 95 2.95 18.07 -0.50
CA THR A 95 4.31 18.10 -1.05
C THR A 95 4.56 16.91 -1.95
N GLN A 96 5.59 17.01 -2.79
CA GLN A 96 6.09 15.89 -3.58
C GLN A 96 7.59 15.99 -3.79
N GLY A 97 8.26 14.85 -3.80
CA GLY A 97 9.72 14.81 -3.99
C GLY A 97 10.29 13.41 -3.83
N THR A 98 11.60 13.30 -3.84
CA THR A 98 12.26 12.06 -3.37
C THR A 98 12.11 11.95 -1.86
N PRO A 99 12.19 10.75 -1.26
CA PRO A 99 12.19 10.60 0.20
C PRO A 99 13.23 11.50 0.90
N ALA A 100 14.43 11.58 0.32
CA ALA A 100 15.52 12.41 0.85
C ALA A 100 15.17 13.92 0.79
N ALA A 101 14.63 14.40 -0.33
CA ALA A 101 14.24 15.80 -0.49
C ALA A 101 13.13 16.22 0.49
N ILE A 102 12.16 15.32 0.73
CA ILE A 102 11.07 15.61 1.69
C ILE A 102 11.63 15.67 3.13
N LYS A 103 12.52 14.76 3.52
CA LYS A 103 13.19 14.79 4.83
C LYS A 103 14.03 16.06 5.01
N GLU A 104 14.77 16.46 4.00
CA GLU A 104 15.56 17.70 3.98
C GLU A 104 14.66 18.94 4.10
N GLN A 105 13.62 19.05 3.29
CA GLN A 105 12.66 20.16 3.30
C GLN A 105 12.01 20.34 4.68
N THR A 106 11.75 19.24 5.37
CA THR A 106 11.14 19.26 6.70
C THR A 106 12.14 19.35 7.86
N GLY A 107 13.42 19.13 7.60
CA GLY A 107 14.46 19.06 8.63
C GLY A 107 14.28 17.86 9.55
N THR A 108 13.81 16.73 9.03
CA THR A 108 13.56 15.50 9.81
C THR A 108 14.49 14.37 9.37
N GLN A 109 14.64 13.36 10.25
CA GLN A 109 15.46 12.19 9.97
C GLN A 109 14.66 11.06 9.31
N THR A 110 13.37 10.99 9.61
CA THR A 110 12.47 9.94 9.11
C THR A 110 11.36 10.53 8.23
N LEU A 111 10.84 9.72 7.33
CA LEU A 111 9.69 10.11 6.52
C LEU A 111 8.40 10.23 7.35
N GLU A 112 8.31 9.46 8.44
CA GLU A 112 7.19 9.53 9.38
C GLU A 112 7.15 10.89 10.09
N ASP A 113 8.29 11.36 10.61
CA ASP A 113 8.37 12.70 11.22
C ASP A 113 8.08 13.79 10.19
N ALA A 114 8.56 13.62 8.95
CA ALA A 114 8.25 14.54 7.86
C ALA A 114 6.74 14.62 7.59
N PHE A 115 6.08 13.47 7.51
CA PHE A 115 4.65 13.39 7.31
C PHE A 115 3.88 14.09 8.44
N LEU A 116 4.21 13.78 9.70
CA LEU A 116 3.58 14.43 10.87
C LEU A 116 3.77 15.95 10.87
N LYS A 117 4.96 16.42 10.48
CA LYS A 117 5.24 17.85 10.39
C LYS A 117 4.45 18.54 9.29
N LEU A 118 4.24 17.89 8.16
CA LEU A 118 3.53 18.42 6.99
C LEU A 118 2.01 18.43 7.16
N THR A 119 1.46 17.45 7.86
CA THR A 119 0.01 17.26 8.02
C THR A 119 -0.53 17.80 9.36
N GLY A 120 0.37 18.26 10.23
CA GLY A 120 0.01 18.67 11.59
C GLY A 120 -0.17 17.46 12.51
N SER A 121 0.51 17.45 13.65
CA SER A 121 0.65 16.31 14.55
C SER A 121 -0.68 15.83 15.15
N THR A 122 -1.40 15.06 14.39
CA THR A 122 -2.35 14.06 14.90
C THR A 122 -2.42 12.96 13.87
N ILE A 123 -1.78 11.82 14.16
CA ILE A 123 -2.26 10.55 13.61
C ILE A 123 -3.68 10.47 14.10
N ARG A 124 -4.62 10.90 13.26
CA ARG A 124 -6.03 10.69 13.56
C ARG A 124 -6.23 9.20 13.52
N ASP A 125 -6.75 8.64 14.60
CA ASP A 125 -7.34 7.32 14.67
C ASP A 125 -8.49 7.18 13.65
N GLU A 126 -8.18 7.18 12.36
CA GLU A 126 -9.14 6.81 11.31
C GLU A 126 -9.59 5.37 11.48
N SER A 127 -8.78 4.53 12.15
CA SER A 127 -9.16 3.18 12.56
C SER A 127 -10.30 3.17 13.59
N ALA A 128 -10.39 4.13 14.49
CA ALA A 128 -11.50 4.22 15.46
C ALA A 128 -12.80 4.70 14.79
N GLY A 129 -12.71 5.67 13.88
CA GLY A 129 -13.87 6.23 13.18
C GLY A 129 -14.54 5.26 12.22
N SER A 130 -13.76 4.44 11.49
CA SER A 130 -14.30 3.45 10.55
C SER A 130 -14.94 2.26 11.28
N LEU A 131 -14.39 1.83 12.41
CA LEU A 131 -14.98 0.78 13.25
C LEU A 131 -16.27 1.24 13.93
N ASP A 132 -16.35 2.50 14.36
CA ASP A 132 -17.57 3.05 14.95
C ASP A 132 -18.66 3.32 13.89
N GLN A 133 -18.28 3.75 12.69
CA GLN A 133 -19.22 3.82 11.56
C GLN A 133 -19.74 2.46 11.16
N MET A 134 -18.89 1.42 11.05
CA MET A 134 -19.32 0.05 10.80
C MET A 134 -20.23 -0.50 11.90
N ARG A 135 -19.95 -0.19 13.17
CA ARG A 135 -20.83 -0.57 14.30
C ARG A 135 -22.17 0.15 14.27
N GLN A 136 -22.21 1.42 13.87
CA GLN A 136 -23.46 2.18 13.69
C GLN A 136 -24.26 1.62 12.51
N PHE A 137 -23.63 1.33 11.37
CA PHE A 137 -24.28 0.66 10.23
C PHE A 137 -24.84 -0.72 10.61
N ALA A 138 -24.07 -1.54 11.32
CA ALA A 138 -24.51 -2.86 11.76
C ALA A 138 -25.72 -2.79 12.74
N ARG A 139 -25.77 -1.77 13.61
CA ARG A 139 -26.92 -1.53 14.50
C ARG A 139 -28.15 -1.01 13.76
N ALA A 140 -27.96 -0.19 12.72
CA ALA A 140 -29.07 0.33 11.91
C ALA A 140 -29.75 -0.75 11.05
N TRP A 141 -28.99 -1.78 10.62
CA TRP A 141 -29.51 -2.88 9.78
C TRP A 141 -29.91 -4.14 10.59
N GLY A 142 -29.49 -4.24 11.86
CA GLY A 142 -29.83 -5.39 12.74
C GLY A 142 -31.16 -5.27 13.47
N GLY A 143 -31.87 -4.13 13.36
CA GLY A 143 -33.10 -3.83 14.12
C GLY A 143 -34.44 -4.20 13.45
N GLY A 144 -34.43 -4.99 12.37
CA GLY A 144 -35.64 -5.29 11.62
C GLY A 144 -35.99 -6.78 11.53
N ARG A 145 -36.30 -7.40 12.67
CA ARG A 145 -37.14 -8.63 12.70
C ARG A 145 -37.92 -8.71 14.01
N ARG A 146 -39.14 -8.34 13.96
CA ARG A 146 -40.21 -8.96 14.73
C ARG A 146 -41.30 -9.33 13.76
#